data_be0fd294787e39cce5c7c93dc763be6e
#
_entry.id   be0fd294787e39cce5c7c93dc763be6e
#
_cell.length_a   1.000
_cell.length_b   1.000
_cell.length_c   1.000
_cell.angle_alpha   90.00
_cell.angle_beta   90.00
_cell.angle_gamma   90.00
#
_symmetry.space_group_name_H-M   'P 1'
#
loop_
_entity.id
_entity.type
_entity.pdbx_description
1 polymer ?
#
loop_
_entity_poly.entity_id
_entity_poly.type
_entity_poly.pdbx_seq_one_letter_code
_entity_poly.pdbx_strand_id
1 'polypeptide(L)'
;MEESGLAKAEAECLADDDARARRREREAGRRAELDREYVERFAQRVRELFPNCPACTEHEVAEHACLRYSGRVGRSSRAKALDEEAVRLAVVAHIRHVQTTYDDLLANGQDRREARRLVTDQVRSVLDSWRRS
;
A
#
# COMPACT_ATOMS: atom_id res chain seq x y z
N MET A 1 3.99 -40.50 39.87
CA MET A 1 3.61 -40.83 38.47
C MET A 1 2.76 -39.76 37.80
N GLU A 2 1.80 -39.20 38.50
CA GLU A 2 0.94 -38.17 37.92
C GLU A 2 1.69 -36.88 37.65
N GLU A 3 2.64 -36.47 38.50
CA GLU A 3 3.43 -35.25 38.35
C GLU A 3 4.33 -35.31 37.10
N SER A 4 4.92 -36.44 36.78
CA SER A 4 5.77 -36.57 35.60
C SER A 4 4.98 -36.50 34.28
N GLY A 5 3.72 -36.95 34.29
CA GLY A 5 2.82 -36.86 33.15
C GLY A 5 2.39 -35.43 32.88
N LEU A 6 2.10 -34.65 33.93
CA LEU A 6 1.74 -33.24 33.83
C LEU A 6 2.92 -32.41 33.32
N ALA A 7 4.14 -32.65 33.83
CA ALA A 7 5.33 -31.94 33.36
C ALA A 7 5.63 -32.17 31.89
N LYS A 8 5.42 -33.40 31.38
CA LYS A 8 5.56 -33.73 29.96
C LYS A 8 4.53 -33.00 29.11
N ALA A 9 3.27 -32.97 29.53
CA ALA A 9 2.21 -32.29 28.80
C ALA A 9 2.46 -30.78 28.73
N GLU A 10 2.93 -30.17 29.82
CA GLU A 10 3.30 -28.75 29.84
C GLU A 10 4.48 -28.44 28.92
N ALA A 11 5.51 -29.29 28.93
CA ALA A 11 6.67 -29.13 28.05
C ALA A 11 6.28 -29.25 26.56
N GLU A 12 5.40 -30.20 26.23
CA GLU A 12 4.86 -30.36 24.85
C GLU A 12 4.05 -29.15 24.41
N CYS A 13 3.21 -28.58 25.28
CA CYS A 13 2.45 -27.35 25.01
C CYS A 13 3.35 -26.15 24.77
N LEU A 14 4.40 -25.97 25.56
CA LEU A 14 5.36 -24.89 25.41
C LEU A 14 6.15 -25.04 24.10
N ALA A 15 6.55 -26.24 23.76
CA ALA A 15 7.26 -26.50 22.47
C ALA A 15 6.36 -26.21 21.27
N ASP A 16 5.06 -26.53 21.37
CA ASP A 16 4.07 -26.22 20.33
C ASP A 16 3.87 -24.72 20.18
N ASP A 17 3.79 -23.98 21.29
CA ASP A 17 3.64 -22.54 21.28
C ASP A 17 4.85 -21.86 20.66
N ASP A 18 6.07 -22.33 20.97
CA ASP A 18 7.31 -21.83 20.37
C ASP A 18 7.35 -22.09 18.88
N ALA A 19 6.93 -23.29 18.44
CA ALA A 19 6.87 -23.64 17.03
C ALA A 19 5.88 -22.76 16.26
N ARG A 20 4.74 -22.47 16.85
CA ARG A 20 3.73 -21.58 16.28
C ARG A 20 4.25 -20.13 16.20
N ALA A 21 4.92 -19.65 17.25
CA ALA A 21 5.50 -18.32 17.27
C ALA A 21 6.56 -18.15 16.17
N ARG A 22 7.46 -19.12 16.02
CA ARG A 22 8.48 -19.12 14.96
C ARG A 22 7.86 -19.14 13.56
N ARG A 23 6.80 -19.91 13.39
CA ARG A 23 6.06 -19.97 12.12
C ARG A 23 5.44 -18.61 11.79
N ARG A 24 4.81 -17.97 12.77
CA ARG A 24 4.22 -16.64 12.60
C ARG A 24 5.27 -15.61 12.24
N GLU A 25 6.43 -15.64 12.86
CA GLU A 25 7.55 -14.74 12.54
C GLU A 25 8.05 -14.94 11.11
N ARG A 26 8.20 -16.19 10.67
CA ARG A 26 8.62 -16.50 9.30
C ARG A 26 7.58 -16.04 8.28
N GLU A 27 6.30 -16.26 8.55
CA GLU A 27 5.23 -15.79 7.69
C GLU A 27 5.17 -14.27 7.62
N ALA A 28 5.34 -13.58 8.75
CA ALA A 28 5.38 -12.12 8.81
C ALA A 28 6.58 -11.57 8.03
N GLY A 29 7.75 -12.18 8.16
CA GLY A 29 8.93 -11.83 7.38
C GLY A 29 8.73 -12.01 5.88
N ARG A 30 8.10 -13.11 5.48
CA ARG A 30 7.79 -13.39 4.07
C ARG A 30 6.80 -12.37 3.51
N ARG A 31 5.76 -12.02 4.27
CA ARG A 31 4.79 -10.99 3.87
C ARG A 31 5.47 -9.63 3.72
N ALA A 32 6.36 -9.26 4.65
CA ALA A 32 7.09 -8.01 4.58
C ALA A 32 7.97 -7.93 3.34
N GLU A 33 8.62 -9.03 2.94
CA GLU A 33 9.39 -9.09 1.71
C GLU A 33 8.52 -8.95 0.47
N LEU A 34 7.39 -9.69 0.42
CA LEU A 34 6.45 -9.60 -0.69
C LEU A 34 5.86 -8.21 -0.82
N ASP A 35 5.57 -7.55 0.30
CA ASP A 35 5.06 -6.18 0.30
C ASP A 35 6.11 -5.20 -0.21
N ARG A 36 7.38 -5.38 0.15
CA ARG A 36 8.48 -4.55 -0.37
C ARG A 36 8.66 -4.74 -1.87
N GLU A 37 8.64 -5.97 -2.36
CA GLU A 37 8.71 -6.26 -3.80
C GLU A 37 7.55 -5.62 -4.53
N TYR A 38 6.36 -5.69 -3.97
CA TYR A 38 5.16 -5.08 -4.54
C TYR A 38 5.29 -3.56 -4.63
N VAL A 39 5.77 -2.92 -3.55
CA VAL A 39 6.01 -1.48 -3.52
C VAL A 39 7.03 -1.09 -4.61
N GLU A 40 8.11 -1.84 -4.72
CA GLU A 40 9.13 -1.60 -5.75
C GLU A 40 8.57 -1.70 -7.18
N ARG A 41 7.78 -2.74 -7.45
CA ARG A 41 7.14 -2.93 -8.75
C ARG A 41 6.14 -1.83 -9.06
N PHE A 42 5.36 -1.46 -8.06
CA PHE A 42 4.39 -0.38 -8.20
C PHE A 42 5.09 0.95 -8.48
N ALA A 43 6.13 1.27 -7.71
CA ALA A 43 6.94 2.48 -7.89
C ALA A 43 7.56 2.53 -9.29
N GLN A 44 8.11 1.41 -9.76
CA GLN A 44 8.67 1.29 -11.11
C GLN A 44 7.60 1.55 -12.17
N ARG A 45 6.40 1.00 -11.98
CA ARG A 45 5.28 1.21 -12.90
C ARG A 45 4.85 2.67 -12.95
N VAL A 46 4.82 3.34 -11.79
CA VAL A 46 4.53 4.78 -11.73
C VAL A 46 5.57 5.56 -12.54
N ARG A 47 6.86 5.23 -12.38
CA ARG A 47 7.94 5.91 -13.10
C ARG A 47 7.87 5.67 -14.61
N GLU A 48 7.44 4.50 -15.04
CA GLU A 48 7.24 4.19 -16.46
C GLU A 48 6.12 5.02 -17.08
N LEU A 49 5.00 5.17 -16.37
CA LEU A 49 3.83 5.90 -16.85
C LEU A 49 3.98 7.42 -16.68
N PHE A 50 4.70 7.85 -15.65
CA PHE A 50 4.91 9.27 -15.33
C PHE A 50 6.41 9.55 -15.13
N PRO A 51 7.19 9.59 -16.22
CA PRO A 51 8.65 9.70 -16.12
C PRO A 51 9.14 11.01 -15.52
N ASN A 52 8.32 12.05 -15.53
CA ASN A 52 8.69 13.37 -15.02
C ASN A 52 8.21 13.65 -13.59
N CYS A 53 7.65 12.66 -12.89
CA CYS A 53 7.28 12.88 -11.50
C CYS A 53 8.54 13.12 -10.65
N PRO A 54 8.44 13.95 -9.58
CA PRO A 54 9.60 14.24 -8.72
C PRO A 54 10.21 12.96 -8.14
N ALA A 55 11.51 13.03 -7.83
CA ALA A 55 12.22 11.91 -7.21
C ALA A 55 11.51 11.49 -5.90
N CYS A 56 11.41 10.21 -5.65
CA CYS A 56 10.75 9.60 -4.49
C CYS A 56 9.21 9.65 -4.50
N THR A 57 8.58 10.39 -5.40
CA THR A 57 7.11 10.44 -5.50
C THR A 57 6.53 9.07 -5.85
N GLU A 58 7.18 8.33 -6.74
CA GLU A 58 6.77 6.97 -7.11
C GLU A 58 6.72 6.04 -5.91
N HIS A 59 7.64 6.17 -4.97
CA HIS A 59 7.66 5.37 -3.74
C HIS A 59 6.55 5.79 -2.78
N GLU A 60 6.29 7.09 -2.66
CA GLU A 60 5.18 7.59 -1.83
C GLU A 60 3.83 7.08 -2.33
N VAL A 61 3.60 7.16 -3.62
CA VAL A 61 2.38 6.63 -4.26
C VAL A 61 2.27 5.12 -4.02
N ALA A 62 3.37 4.40 -4.21
CA ALA A 62 3.41 2.95 -4.06
C ALA A 62 3.14 2.54 -2.60
N GLU A 63 3.72 3.22 -1.63
CA GLU A 63 3.50 2.95 -0.21
C GLU A 63 2.03 3.16 0.17
N HIS A 64 1.42 4.25 -0.27
CA HIS A 64 0.00 4.52 -0.02
C HIS A 64 -0.90 3.46 -0.65
N ALA A 65 -0.61 3.06 -1.88
CA ALA A 65 -1.36 2.02 -2.56
C ALA A 65 -1.22 0.67 -1.85
N CYS A 66 -0.02 0.36 -1.38
CA CYS A 66 0.28 -0.88 -0.68
C CYS A 66 -0.44 -0.98 0.67
N LEU A 67 -0.51 0.12 1.43
CA LEU A 67 -1.27 0.20 2.67
C LEU A 67 -2.75 -0.11 2.46
N ARG A 68 -3.30 0.35 1.33
CA ARG A 68 -4.69 0.14 0.98
C ARG A 68 -5.01 -1.31 0.66
N TYR A 69 -4.04 -2.04 0.08
CA TYR A 69 -4.23 -3.43 -0.36
C TYR A 69 -3.54 -4.46 0.54
N SER A 70 -2.80 -4.02 1.57
CA SER A 70 -2.07 -4.95 2.44
C SER A 70 -3.01 -5.84 3.25
N GLY A 71 -2.79 -7.13 3.18
CA GLY A 71 -3.42 -8.13 4.02
C GLY A 71 -4.82 -8.59 3.66
N ARG A 72 -5.50 -7.93 2.71
CA ARG A 72 -6.91 -8.27 2.40
C ARG A 72 -7.13 -8.84 1.02
N VAL A 73 -6.11 -8.87 0.19
CA VAL A 73 -6.33 -9.08 -1.24
C VAL A 73 -5.44 -10.18 -1.77
N GLY A 74 -6.03 -11.15 -2.44
CA GLY A 74 -5.31 -12.25 -3.06
C GLY A 74 -4.43 -11.80 -4.23
N ARG A 75 -3.60 -12.72 -4.74
CA ARG A 75 -2.65 -12.48 -5.83
C ARG A 75 -3.26 -11.79 -7.06
N SER A 76 -4.47 -12.16 -7.42
CA SER A 76 -5.16 -11.60 -8.59
C SER A 76 -5.44 -10.10 -8.44
N SER A 77 -5.73 -9.65 -7.22
CA SER A 77 -6.01 -8.23 -6.97
C SER A 77 -4.73 -7.40 -6.94
N ARG A 78 -3.61 -7.97 -6.46
CA ARG A 78 -2.30 -7.31 -6.52
C ARG A 78 -1.84 -7.15 -7.97
N ALA A 79 -2.05 -8.17 -8.80
CA ALA A 79 -1.75 -8.08 -10.23
C ALA A 79 -2.60 -7.01 -10.92
N LYS A 80 -3.89 -6.93 -10.58
CA LYS A 80 -4.79 -5.90 -11.11
C LYS A 80 -4.39 -4.49 -10.65
N ALA A 81 -3.84 -4.35 -9.44
CA ALA A 81 -3.39 -3.07 -8.93
C ALA A 81 -2.18 -2.51 -9.68
N LEU A 82 -1.44 -3.36 -10.42
CA LEU A 82 -0.34 -2.94 -11.29
C LEU A 82 -0.79 -2.54 -12.70
N ASP A 83 -2.08 -2.71 -13.03
CA ASP A 83 -2.64 -2.28 -14.30
C ASP A 83 -2.50 -0.76 -14.45
N GLU A 84 -2.29 -0.30 -15.67
CA GLU A 84 -2.11 1.11 -16.00
C GLU A 84 -3.20 2.01 -15.38
N GLU A 85 -4.45 1.60 -15.50
CA GLU A 85 -5.57 2.36 -14.93
C GLU A 85 -5.51 2.46 -13.41
N ALA A 86 -5.24 1.34 -12.72
CA ALA A 86 -5.13 1.31 -11.27
C ALA A 86 -3.97 2.17 -10.77
N VAL A 87 -2.83 2.11 -11.44
CA VAL A 87 -1.67 2.94 -11.12
C VAL A 87 -1.99 4.42 -11.34
N ARG A 88 -2.65 4.74 -12.45
CA ARG A 88 -3.06 6.11 -12.75
C ARG A 88 -4.00 6.67 -11.69
N LEU A 89 -4.98 5.88 -11.25
CA LEU A 89 -5.91 6.28 -10.19
C LEU A 89 -5.19 6.53 -8.86
N ALA A 90 -4.20 5.71 -8.54
CA ALA A 90 -3.37 5.90 -7.35
C ALA A 90 -2.56 7.21 -7.42
N VAL A 91 -1.99 7.51 -8.58
CA VAL A 91 -1.24 8.75 -8.82
C VAL A 91 -2.18 9.96 -8.71
N VAL A 92 -3.36 9.89 -9.32
CA VAL A 92 -4.36 10.96 -9.24
C VAL A 92 -4.77 11.23 -7.80
N ALA A 93 -5.01 10.18 -7.02
CA ALA A 93 -5.37 10.32 -5.61
C ALA A 93 -4.23 10.97 -4.81
N HIS A 94 -2.98 10.59 -5.06
CA HIS A 94 -1.81 11.19 -4.43
C HIS A 94 -1.70 12.68 -4.75
N ILE A 95 -1.82 13.06 -6.03
CA ILE A 95 -1.77 14.45 -6.46
C ILE A 95 -2.87 15.26 -5.77
N ARG A 96 -4.07 14.70 -5.71
CA ARG A 96 -5.22 15.36 -5.10
C ARG A 96 -4.95 15.70 -3.63
N HIS A 97 -4.38 14.79 -2.88
CA HIS A 97 -4.12 14.99 -1.45
C HIS A 97 -2.87 15.85 -1.18
N VAL A 98 -1.83 15.71 -1.99
CA VAL A 98 -0.52 16.33 -1.71
C VAL A 98 -0.32 17.65 -2.47
N GLN A 99 -0.80 17.74 -3.72
CA GLN A 99 -0.52 18.85 -4.62
C GLN A 99 -1.68 19.84 -4.79
N THR A 100 -2.83 19.56 -4.15
CA THR A 100 -4.00 20.44 -4.25
C THR A 100 -4.55 20.77 -2.87
N THR A 101 -5.51 21.69 -2.83
CA THR A 101 -6.21 22.11 -1.60
C THR A 101 -7.38 21.19 -1.24
N TYR A 102 -7.44 19.99 -1.80
CA TYR A 102 -8.55 19.05 -1.63
C TYR A 102 -8.84 18.74 -0.15
N ASP A 103 -7.80 18.43 0.62
CA ASP A 103 -7.96 18.11 2.05
C ASP A 103 -8.46 19.32 2.85
N ASP A 104 -8.00 20.51 2.51
CA ASP A 104 -8.47 21.77 3.13
C ASP A 104 -9.94 22.02 2.83
N LEU A 105 -10.38 21.76 1.59
CA LEU A 105 -11.79 21.90 1.21
C LEU A 105 -12.68 20.94 2.00
N LEU A 106 -12.24 19.69 2.20
CA LEU A 106 -12.95 18.71 3.01
C LEU A 106 -13.02 19.15 4.47
N ALA A 107 -11.92 19.68 5.01
CA ALA A 107 -11.85 20.17 6.39
C ALA A 107 -12.80 21.37 6.61
N ASN A 108 -13.04 22.15 5.56
CA ASN A 108 -13.95 23.30 5.59
C ASN A 108 -15.42 22.93 5.35
N GLY A 109 -15.73 21.62 5.28
CA GLY A 109 -17.09 21.14 5.16
C GLY A 109 -17.58 20.95 3.73
N GLN A 110 -16.73 21.08 2.73
CA GLN A 110 -17.10 20.82 1.34
C GLN A 110 -17.41 19.33 1.13
N ASP A 111 -18.43 19.04 0.31
CA ASP A 111 -18.73 17.69 -0.12
C ASP A 111 -17.59 17.12 -0.98
N ARG A 112 -17.32 15.82 -0.84
CA ARG A 112 -16.24 15.15 -1.59
C ARG A 112 -16.36 15.34 -3.10
N ARG A 113 -17.55 15.21 -3.63
CA ARG A 113 -17.81 15.36 -5.06
C ARG A 113 -17.50 16.77 -5.54
N GLU A 114 -17.94 17.77 -4.79
CA GLU A 114 -17.69 19.18 -5.07
C GLU A 114 -16.20 19.52 -4.94
N ALA A 115 -15.55 19.04 -3.86
CA ALA A 115 -14.13 19.26 -3.66
C ALA A 115 -13.29 18.66 -4.80
N ARG A 116 -13.63 17.46 -5.26
CA ARG A 116 -12.98 16.81 -6.43
C ARG A 116 -13.15 17.66 -7.68
N ARG A 117 -14.33 18.19 -7.91
CA ARG A 117 -14.62 19.06 -9.07
C ARG A 117 -13.77 20.32 -9.04
N LEU A 118 -13.67 20.94 -7.87
CA LEU A 118 -12.91 22.20 -7.71
C LEU A 118 -11.41 22.02 -7.96
N VAL A 119 -10.83 20.86 -7.67
CA VAL A 119 -9.40 20.61 -7.85
C VAL A 119 -9.06 19.85 -9.13
N THR A 120 -10.05 19.50 -9.96
CA THR A 120 -9.85 18.70 -11.17
C THR A 120 -8.80 19.31 -12.10
N ASP A 121 -8.85 20.62 -12.33
CA ASP A 121 -7.92 21.30 -13.23
C ASP A 121 -6.50 21.30 -12.65
N GLN A 122 -6.36 21.46 -11.34
CA GLN A 122 -5.07 21.39 -10.66
C GLN A 122 -4.46 19.99 -10.80
N VAL A 123 -5.26 18.94 -10.55
CA VAL A 123 -4.83 17.54 -10.69
C VAL A 123 -4.39 17.28 -12.13
N ARG A 124 -5.19 17.69 -13.09
CA ARG A 124 -4.91 17.48 -14.52
C ARG A 124 -3.61 18.16 -14.94
N SER A 125 -3.39 19.39 -14.48
CA SER A 125 -2.18 20.14 -14.77
C SER A 125 -0.93 19.46 -14.25
N VAL A 126 -0.95 18.98 -13.01
CA VAL A 126 0.18 18.25 -12.41
C VAL A 126 0.41 16.92 -13.14
N LEU A 127 -0.67 16.18 -13.41
CA LEU A 127 -0.61 14.89 -14.10
C LEU A 127 0.03 15.04 -15.48
N ASP A 128 -0.39 16.03 -16.25
CA ASP A 128 0.15 16.29 -17.58
C ASP A 128 1.63 16.65 -17.52
N SER A 129 2.04 17.43 -16.52
CA SER A 129 3.46 17.78 -16.35
C SER A 129 4.31 16.54 -16.03
N TRP A 130 3.77 15.57 -15.31
CA TRP A 130 4.47 14.32 -14.96
C TRP A 130 4.55 13.33 -16.13
N ARG A 131 3.61 13.40 -17.07
CA ARG A 131 3.60 12.57 -18.28
C ARG A 131 4.59 13.01 -19.35
N ARG A 132 4.92 14.28 -19.38
CA ARG A 132 5.84 14.80 -20.40
C ARG A 132 7.24 14.25 -20.21
N SER A 133 7.74 13.62 -21.22
CA SER A 133 9.10 13.08 -21.26
C SER A 133 10.11 14.13 -21.73
#